data_639bc2cdb3d0592bee59f79e168a7d80
#
_entry.id   639bc2cdb3d0592bee59f79e168a7d80
#
_cell.length_a   1.000
_cell.length_b   1.000
_cell.length_c   1.000
_cell.angle_alpha   90.00
_cell.angle_beta   90.00
_cell.angle_gamma   90.00
#
_symmetry.space_group_name_H-M   'P 1'
#
loop_
_entity.id
_entity.type
_entity.pdbx_description
1 polymer ?
#
loop_
_entity_poly.entity_id
_entity_poly.type
_entity_poly.pdbx_seq_one_letter_code
_entity_poly.pdbx_strand_id
1 'polypeptide(L)'
;DLRWGPSTGSIVYPAVASGIPFRRMTEGSMVQLGWGSKQKRIQAAETSHTSAIAESIAQDKDLTKTLLYSAGVAVPQGRVVTTLEGALAAAEWIKGPVVVKPRDGNQGKGVAVNLQTTEQITAAFEVAYKISDEVIVERFLPGHDFRLLVVGNELAAAARRDPP
;
A
#
# COMPACT_ATOMS: atom_id res chain seq x y z
N ASP A 1 -27.99 -6.59 -8.41
CA ASP A 1 -27.51 -6.48 -7.02
C ASP A 1 -26.22 -5.63 -6.99
N LEU A 2 -26.43 -4.32 -6.79
CA LEU A 2 -25.32 -3.34 -6.86
C LEU A 2 -24.61 -3.27 -5.51
N ARG A 3 -23.89 -4.32 -5.15
CA ARG A 3 -23.07 -4.30 -3.93
C ARG A 3 -21.89 -3.35 -4.09
N TRP A 4 -21.69 -2.51 -3.10
CA TRP A 4 -20.50 -1.69 -3.00
C TRP A 4 -19.29 -2.54 -2.59
N GLY A 5 -18.12 -2.27 -3.11
CA GLY A 5 -16.90 -2.73 -2.48
C GLY A 5 -16.77 -2.21 -1.05
N PRO A 6 -15.97 -2.86 -0.18
CA PRO A 6 -15.95 -2.55 1.26
C PRO A 6 -15.63 -1.08 1.56
N SER A 7 -14.66 -0.48 0.87
CA SER A 7 -14.29 0.93 1.09
C SER A 7 -15.42 1.88 0.70
N THR A 8 -16.00 1.70 -0.49
CA THR A 8 -17.09 2.55 -0.99
C THR A 8 -18.32 2.43 -0.10
N GLY A 9 -18.71 1.20 0.29
CA GLY A 9 -19.84 0.95 1.17
C GLY A 9 -19.68 1.61 2.54
N SER A 10 -18.49 1.53 3.12
CA SER A 10 -18.17 2.16 4.42
C SER A 10 -18.30 3.69 4.41
N ILE A 11 -18.26 4.32 3.24
CA ILE A 11 -18.47 5.77 3.10
C ILE A 11 -19.93 6.08 2.73
N VAL A 12 -20.51 5.34 1.79
CA VAL A 12 -21.85 5.61 1.27
C VAL A 12 -22.94 5.34 2.30
N TYR A 13 -22.85 4.23 3.07
CA TYR A 13 -23.89 3.90 4.05
C TYR A 13 -24.02 4.95 5.16
N PRO A 14 -22.94 5.42 5.81
CA PRO A 14 -23.06 6.51 6.77
C PRO A 14 -23.54 7.82 6.16
N ALA A 15 -23.15 8.14 4.93
CA ALA A 15 -23.63 9.33 4.23
C ALA A 15 -25.15 9.28 4.04
N VAL A 16 -25.68 8.15 3.60
CA VAL A 16 -27.13 7.91 3.44
C VAL A 16 -27.84 7.99 4.80
N ALA A 17 -27.30 7.36 5.83
CA ALA A 17 -27.84 7.44 7.19
C ALA A 17 -27.89 8.88 7.74
N SER A 18 -26.98 9.74 7.28
CA SER A 18 -26.94 11.18 7.60
C SER A 18 -27.82 12.03 6.66
N GLY A 19 -28.66 11.43 5.83
CA GLY A 19 -29.54 12.12 4.90
C GLY A 19 -28.85 12.76 3.69
N ILE A 20 -27.60 12.38 3.41
CA ILE A 20 -26.86 12.86 2.25
C ILE A 20 -27.28 12.05 1.00
N PRO A 21 -27.90 12.67 -0.01
CA PRO A 21 -28.26 11.96 -1.21
C PRO A 21 -27.01 11.53 -2.00
N PHE A 22 -27.11 10.40 -2.71
CA PHE A 22 -26.01 9.90 -3.51
C PHE A 22 -26.46 9.50 -4.91
N ARG A 23 -25.50 9.44 -5.82
CA ARG A 23 -25.67 8.89 -7.16
C ARG A 23 -24.44 8.05 -7.52
N ARG A 24 -24.65 6.81 -7.96
CA ARG A 24 -23.61 6.01 -8.59
C ARG A 24 -23.31 6.57 -9.97
N MET A 25 -22.06 6.86 -10.27
CA MET A 25 -21.63 7.50 -11.51
C MET A 25 -21.18 6.50 -12.57
N THR A 26 -20.68 5.36 -12.15
CA THR A 26 -20.19 4.28 -13.03
C THR A 26 -20.60 2.93 -12.46
N GLU A 27 -20.41 1.86 -13.21
CA GLU A 27 -20.56 0.49 -12.69
C GLU A 27 -19.50 0.12 -11.64
N GLY A 28 -18.41 0.87 -11.59
CA GLY A 28 -17.35 0.74 -10.59
C GLY A 28 -17.68 1.40 -9.26
N SER A 29 -16.65 1.95 -8.62
CA SER A 29 -16.71 2.51 -7.26
C SER A 29 -16.94 4.01 -7.20
N MET A 30 -17.11 4.70 -8.36
CA MET A 30 -17.30 6.14 -8.38
C MET A 30 -18.71 6.54 -7.94
N VAL A 31 -18.80 7.38 -6.92
CA VAL A 31 -20.06 7.85 -6.33
C VAL A 31 -19.99 9.36 -6.15
N GLN A 32 -21.09 10.03 -6.47
CA GLN A 32 -21.33 11.41 -6.07
C GLN A 32 -22.19 11.43 -4.81
N LEU A 33 -21.79 12.21 -3.83
CA LEU A 33 -22.51 12.52 -2.60
C LEU A 33 -22.95 13.98 -2.64
N GLY A 34 -24.23 14.23 -2.34
CA GLY A 34 -24.84 15.57 -2.41
C GLY A 34 -25.02 16.09 -3.83
N TRP A 35 -25.52 17.33 -3.92
CA TRP A 35 -25.87 17.98 -5.17
C TRP A 35 -25.30 19.41 -5.27
N GLY A 36 -25.28 19.94 -6.49
CA GLY A 36 -24.88 21.31 -6.78
C GLY A 36 -23.44 21.63 -6.35
N SER A 37 -23.22 22.83 -5.83
CA SER A 37 -21.89 23.32 -5.43
C SER A 37 -21.28 22.58 -4.24
N LYS A 38 -22.09 21.90 -3.43
CA LYS A 38 -21.64 21.13 -2.27
C LYS A 38 -21.39 19.66 -2.55
N GLN A 39 -21.61 19.21 -3.79
CA GLN A 39 -21.36 17.82 -4.16
C GLN A 39 -19.90 17.43 -3.91
N LYS A 40 -19.68 16.18 -3.50
CA LYS A 40 -18.37 15.55 -3.39
C LYS A 40 -18.38 14.26 -4.20
N ARG A 41 -17.24 13.90 -4.75
CA ARG A 41 -17.08 12.61 -5.45
C ARG A 41 -16.06 11.78 -4.72
N ILE A 42 -16.31 10.49 -4.72
CA ILE A 42 -15.40 9.48 -4.18
C ILE A 42 -15.22 8.38 -5.22
N GLN A 43 -14.06 7.75 -5.19
CA GLN A 43 -13.77 6.52 -5.91
C GLN A 43 -13.02 5.58 -4.98
N ALA A 44 -13.66 4.50 -4.54
CA ALA A 44 -13.21 3.69 -3.43
C ALA A 44 -12.94 4.55 -2.16
N ALA A 45 -11.70 4.75 -1.76
CA ALA A 45 -11.30 5.59 -0.63
C ALA A 45 -10.73 6.96 -1.06
N GLU A 46 -10.61 7.22 -2.35
CA GLU A 46 -10.17 8.50 -2.89
C GLU A 46 -11.32 9.50 -2.93
N THR A 47 -11.00 10.77 -2.82
CA THR A 47 -11.97 11.86 -2.84
C THR A 47 -11.64 12.86 -3.95
N SER A 48 -12.58 13.76 -4.25
CA SER A 48 -12.33 14.87 -5.18
C SER A 48 -11.22 15.85 -4.73
N HIS A 49 -10.66 15.66 -3.53
CA HIS A 49 -9.51 16.40 -3.01
C HIS A 49 -8.19 15.59 -3.10
N THR A 50 -8.26 14.31 -3.47
CA THR A 50 -7.06 13.49 -3.67
C THR A 50 -6.40 13.92 -4.98
N SER A 51 -5.16 14.34 -4.89
CA SER A 51 -4.36 14.70 -6.08
C SER A 51 -3.96 13.45 -6.85
N ALA A 52 -4.08 13.48 -8.19
CA ALA A 52 -3.58 12.41 -9.06
C ALA A 52 -2.06 12.18 -8.89
N ILE A 53 -1.30 13.24 -8.59
CA ILE A 53 0.12 13.13 -8.27
C ILE A 53 0.33 12.38 -6.97
N ALA A 54 -0.48 12.67 -5.93
CA ALA A 54 -0.38 11.97 -4.65
C ALA A 54 -0.78 10.48 -4.78
N GLU A 55 -1.78 10.18 -5.60
CA GLU A 55 -2.16 8.80 -5.92
C GLU A 55 -1.02 8.06 -6.63
N SER A 56 -0.43 8.66 -7.67
CA SER A 56 0.71 8.09 -8.39
C SER A 56 1.90 7.81 -7.47
N ILE A 57 2.23 8.74 -6.58
CA ILE A 57 3.29 8.56 -5.57
C ILE A 57 2.94 7.38 -4.64
N ALA A 58 1.71 7.31 -4.15
CA ALA A 58 1.29 6.26 -3.22
C ALA A 58 1.28 4.85 -3.85
N GLN A 59 1.11 4.75 -5.16
CA GLN A 59 1.20 3.49 -5.89
C GLN A 59 2.65 3.04 -6.10
N ASP A 60 3.59 3.97 -6.26
CA ASP A 60 5.02 3.67 -6.38
C ASP A 60 5.69 3.58 -5.00
N LYS A 61 5.93 2.35 -4.55
CA LYS A 61 6.51 2.06 -3.23
C LYS A 61 7.94 2.60 -3.08
N ASP A 62 8.71 2.63 -4.15
CA ASP A 62 10.10 3.10 -4.12
C ASP A 62 10.17 4.63 -4.07
N LEU A 63 9.37 5.30 -4.89
CA LEU A 63 9.23 6.76 -4.86
C LEU A 63 8.67 7.24 -3.51
N THR A 64 7.62 6.58 -3.00
CA THR A 64 7.06 6.87 -1.66
C THR A 64 8.14 6.78 -0.59
N LYS A 65 8.95 5.70 -0.61
CA LYS A 65 10.02 5.47 0.35
C LYS A 65 11.11 6.55 0.26
N THR A 66 11.49 6.93 -0.95
CA THR A 66 12.46 8.00 -1.21
C THR A 66 11.98 9.34 -0.65
N LEU A 67 10.71 9.69 -0.90
CA LEU A 67 10.12 10.94 -0.41
C LEU A 67 9.99 10.95 1.13
N LEU A 68 9.57 9.84 1.72
CA LEU A 68 9.50 9.71 3.19
C LEU A 68 10.89 9.85 3.82
N TYR A 69 11.90 9.20 3.27
CA TYR A 69 13.28 9.32 3.73
C TYR A 69 13.79 10.77 3.64
N SER A 70 13.53 11.44 2.52
CA SER A 70 13.89 12.84 2.32
C SER A 70 13.19 13.80 3.30
N ALA A 71 12.01 13.41 3.77
CA ALA A 71 11.25 14.13 4.80
C ALA A 71 11.69 13.77 6.24
N GLY A 72 12.73 12.96 6.42
CA GLY A 72 13.23 12.54 7.73
C GLY A 72 12.42 11.42 8.40
N VAL A 73 11.52 10.78 7.66
CA VAL A 73 10.77 9.62 8.17
C VAL A 73 11.62 8.36 8.01
N ALA A 74 11.76 7.59 9.08
CA ALA A 74 12.49 6.34 9.04
C ALA A 74 11.80 5.32 8.11
N VAL A 75 12.56 4.78 7.15
CA VAL A 75 12.11 3.75 6.21
C VAL A 75 13.07 2.57 6.23
N PRO A 76 12.63 1.34 5.92
CA PRO A 76 13.51 0.20 5.84
C PRO A 76 14.59 0.41 4.78
N GLN A 77 15.85 0.17 5.13
CA GLN A 77 16.96 0.17 4.18
C GLN A 77 16.75 -0.97 3.16
N GLY A 78 16.86 -0.69 1.87
CA GLY A 78 16.65 -1.69 0.83
C GLY A 78 16.91 -1.19 -0.58
N ARG A 79 16.82 -2.12 -1.53
CA ARG A 79 17.05 -1.86 -2.96
C ARG A 79 16.07 -2.63 -3.82
N VAL A 80 15.78 -2.08 -4.99
CA VAL A 80 15.14 -2.79 -6.09
C VAL A 80 16.22 -3.54 -6.86
N VAL A 81 15.96 -4.79 -7.20
CA VAL A 81 16.87 -5.69 -7.92
C VAL A 81 16.09 -6.45 -8.98
N THR A 82 16.77 -6.83 -10.07
CA THR A 82 16.21 -7.57 -11.20
C THR A 82 16.86 -8.94 -11.40
N THR A 83 17.88 -9.25 -10.59
CA THR A 83 18.61 -10.53 -10.67
C THR A 83 18.80 -11.13 -9.28
N LEU A 84 18.99 -12.44 -9.24
CA LEU A 84 19.28 -13.16 -7.99
C LEU A 84 20.59 -12.69 -7.36
N GLU A 85 21.63 -12.49 -8.16
CA GLU A 85 22.92 -11.96 -7.68
C GLU A 85 22.74 -10.58 -7.02
N GLY A 86 21.90 -9.73 -7.63
CA GLY A 86 21.53 -8.44 -7.07
C GLY A 86 20.81 -8.58 -5.73
N ALA A 87 19.92 -9.56 -5.60
CA ALA A 87 19.21 -9.82 -4.34
C ALA A 87 20.15 -10.29 -3.22
N LEU A 88 21.08 -11.19 -3.52
CA LEU A 88 22.08 -11.65 -2.57
C LEU A 88 23.03 -10.53 -2.16
N ALA A 89 23.51 -9.74 -3.11
CA ALA A 89 24.36 -8.58 -2.82
C ALA A 89 23.63 -7.51 -1.97
N ALA A 90 22.33 -7.32 -2.21
CA ALA A 90 21.51 -6.41 -1.39
C ALA A 90 21.36 -6.92 0.05
N ALA A 91 21.13 -8.21 0.24
CA ALA A 91 21.04 -8.83 1.55
C ALA A 91 22.37 -8.74 2.33
N GLU A 92 23.48 -8.99 1.67
CA GLU A 92 24.82 -8.84 2.26
C GLU A 92 25.09 -7.38 2.67
N TRP A 93 24.71 -6.42 1.84
CA TRP A 93 24.85 -5.00 2.17
C TRP A 93 23.99 -4.58 3.37
N ILE A 94 22.78 -5.14 3.54
CA ILE A 94 21.86 -4.86 4.65
C ILE A 94 22.43 -5.38 5.99
N LYS A 95 23.20 -6.45 5.96
CA LYS A 95 23.83 -7.06 7.17
C LYS A 95 22.82 -7.41 8.27
N GLY A 96 21.79 -8.18 7.91
CA GLY A 96 20.76 -8.64 8.86
C GLY A 96 19.60 -9.31 8.14
N PRO A 97 18.59 -9.74 8.88
CA PRO A 97 17.41 -10.36 8.28
C PRO A 97 16.75 -9.44 7.25
N VAL A 98 16.28 -10.02 6.15
CA VAL A 98 15.67 -9.26 5.05
C VAL A 98 14.24 -9.70 4.77
N VAL A 99 13.54 -8.83 4.08
CA VAL A 99 12.26 -9.07 3.41
C VAL A 99 12.52 -9.07 1.92
N VAL A 100 11.97 -10.05 1.21
CA VAL A 100 11.95 -10.12 -0.25
C VAL A 100 10.50 -10.04 -0.71
N LYS A 101 10.21 -9.12 -1.64
CA LYS A 101 8.85 -8.90 -2.14
C LYS A 101 8.85 -8.37 -3.58
N PRO A 102 7.82 -8.65 -4.39
CA PRO A 102 7.69 -8.02 -5.69
C PRO A 102 7.50 -6.50 -5.53
N ARG A 103 8.06 -5.71 -6.44
CA ARG A 103 7.83 -4.26 -6.49
C ARG A 103 6.36 -3.96 -6.74
N ASP A 104 5.79 -4.60 -7.75
CA ASP A 104 4.39 -4.49 -8.11
C ASP A 104 3.63 -5.67 -7.52
N GLY A 105 2.80 -5.42 -6.54
CA GLY A 105 2.03 -6.45 -5.88
C GLY A 105 1.19 -5.89 -4.73
N ASN A 106 0.10 -6.55 -4.47
CA ASN A 106 -0.83 -6.21 -3.40
C ASN A 106 -1.15 -7.43 -2.53
N GLN A 107 -1.80 -7.20 -1.40
CA GLN A 107 -2.29 -8.24 -0.50
C GLN A 107 -1.23 -9.22 0.03
N GLY A 108 0.06 -8.84 0.02
CA GLY A 108 1.14 -9.67 0.54
C GLY A 108 1.54 -10.85 -0.35
N LYS A 109 1.04 -10.95 -1.58
CA LYS A 109 1.43 -12.02 -2.52
C LYS A 109 2.92 -11.93 -2.85
N GLY A 110 3.62 -13.06 -2.75
CA GLY A 110 5.07 -13.14 -3.04
C GLY A 110 5.95 -12.41 -2.03
N VAL A 111 5.45 -12.07 -0.85
CA VAL A 111 6.23 -11.46 0.23
C VAL A 111 6.76 -12.53 1.17
N ALA A 112 8.07 -12.57 1.36
CA ALA A 112 8.74 -13.40 2.34
C ALA A 112 9.52 -12.53 3.32
N VAL A 113 9.41 -12.83 4.62
CA VAL A 113 9.92 -12.00 5.71
C VAL A 113 10.91 -12.77 6.58
N ASN A 114 11.79 -12.03 7.27
CA ASN A 114 12.76 -12.56 8.22
C ASN A 114 13.70 -13.62 7.61
N LEU A 115 14.16 -13.36 6.38
CA LEU A 115 15.07 -14.26 5.67
C LEU A 115 16.51 -13.99 6.12
N GLN A 116 17.26 -15.05 6.40
CA GLN A 116 18.61 -14.95 6.97
C GLN A 116 19.64 -15.75 6.18
N THR A 117 19.24 -16.70 5.35
CA THR A 117 20.16 -17.55 4.59
C THR A 117 20.03 -17.34 3.08
N THR A 118 21.09 -17.65 2.34
CA THR A 118 21.14 -17.59 0.88
C THR A 118 20.03 -18.41 0.24
N GLU A 119 19.77 -19.59 0.77
CA GLU A 119 18.75 -20.51 0.26
C GLU A 119 17.35 -19.92 0.42
N GLN A 120 17.05 -19.32 1.57
CA GLN A 120 15.78 -18.64 1.84
C GLN A 120 15.58 -17.46 0.91
N ILE A 121 16.62 -16.64 0.71
CA ILE A 121 16.58 -15.47 -0.17
C ILE A 121 16.38 -15.89 -1.62
N THR A 122 17.09 -16.93 -2.07
CA THR A 122 16.95 -17.48 -3.42
C THR A 122 15.53 -17.96 -3.69
N ALA A 123 14.98 -18.78 -2.81
CA ALA A 123 13.61 -19.28 -2.95
C ALA A 123 12.58 -18.14 -2.95
N ALA A 124 12.76 -17.14 -2.09
CA ALA A 124 11.88 -15.98 -2.01
C ALA A 124 11.98 -15.09 -3.26
N PHE A 125 13.19 -14.89 -3.79
CA PHE A 125 13.41 -14.15 -5.03
C PHE A 125 12.69 -14.81 -6.21
N GLU A 126 12.82 -16.12 -6.39
CA GLU A 126 12.14 -16.86 -7.46
C GLU A 126 10.62 -16.73 -7.41
N VAL A 127 10.03 -16.73 -6.21
CA VAL A 127 8.58 -16.53 -6.03
C VAL A 127 8.18 -15.10 -6.35
N ALA A 128 8.92 -14.12 -5.87
CA ALA A 128 8.65 -12.70 -6.10
C ALA A 128 8.83 -12.34 -7.58
N TYR A 129 9.86 -12.87 -8.23
CA TYR A 129 10.18 -12.60 -9.64
C TYR A 129 9.13 -13.15 -10.62
N LYS A 130 8.38 -14.21 -10.25
CA LYS A 130 7.23 -14.69 -11.03
C LYS A 130 6.05 -13.71 -11.06
N ILE A 131 6.03 -12.75 -10.14
CA ILE A 131 4.95 -11.74 -9.99
C ILE A 131 5.37 -10.42 -10.62
N SER A 132 6.64 -10.03 -10.44
CA SER A 132 7.21 -8.79 -10.95
C SER A 132 8.67 -9.02 -11.28
N ASP A 133 9.13 -8.54 -12.42
CA ASP A 133 10.54 -8.57 -12.85
C ASP A 133 11.44 -7.64 -12.02
N GLU A 134 10.85 -6.79 -11.21
CA GLU A 134 11.51 -5.98 -10.19
C GLU A 134 11.16 -6.47 -8.79
N VAL A 135 12.17 -6.85 -8.02
CA VAL A 135 12.05 -7.38 -6.66
C VAL A 135 12.69 -6.41 -5.67
N ILE A 136 12.01 -6.16 -4.57
CA ILE A 136 12.55 -5.35 -3.47
C ILE A 136 13.15 -6.28 -2.43
N VAL A 137 14.42 -6.02 -2.08
CA VAL A 137 15.10 -6.62 -0.92
C VAL A 137 15.33 -5.52 0.10
N GLU A 138 14.74 -5.64 1.28
CA GLU A 138 14.83 -4.62 2.31
C GLU A 138 15.04 -5.22 3.71
N ARG A 139 15.56 -4.42 4.63
CA ARG A 139 15.78 -4.84 6.03
C ARG A 139 14.45 -5.27 6.66
N PHE A 140 14.44 -6.44 7.27
CA PHE A 140 13.36 -6.85 8.15
C PHE A 140 13.38 -6.00 9.43
N LEU A 141 12.25 -5.39 9.74
CA LEU A 141 12.06 -4.63 10.98
C LEU A 141 11.17 -5.45 11.90
N PRO A 142 11.70 -5.92 13.04
CA PRO A 142 10.87 -6.58 14.05
C PRO A 142 9.92 -5.57 14.69
N GLY A 143 8.73 -6.00 15.08
CA GLY A 143 7.75 -5.13 15.74
C GLY A 143 6.32 -5.48 15.38
N HIS A 144 5.41 -4.64 15.82
CA HIS A 144 4.00 -4.75 15.47
C HIS A 144 3.68 -3.92 14.23
N ASP A 145 2.85 -4.47 13.35
CA ASP A 145 2.36 -3.75 12.18
C ASP A 145 1.09 -2.97 12.53
N PHE A 146 1.05 -1.69 12.17
CA PHE A 146 -0.10 -0.82 12.38
C PHE A 146 -0.55 -0.22 11.06
N ARG A 147 -1.87 -0.16 10.89
CA ARG A 147 -2.49 0.63 9.83
C ARG A 147 -3.04 1.90 10.45
N LEU A 148 -2.60 3.03 9.94
CA LEU A 148 -3.07 4.36 10.36
C LEU A 148 -4.03 4.92 9.30
N LEU A 149 -5.17 5.43 9.73
CA LEU A 149 -6.10 6.17 8.89
C LEU A 149 -5.98 7.65 9.21
N VAL A 150 -5.53 8.41 8.23
CA VAL A 150 -5.46 9.88 8.31
C VAL A 150 -6.55 10.46 7.42
N VAL A 151 -7.33 11.38 7.95
CA VAL A 151 -8.38 12.10 7.21
C VAL A 151 -8.09 13.60 7.33
N GLY A 152 -7.81 14.22 6.19
CA GLY A 152 -7.26 15.58 6.22
C GLY A 152 -5.88 15.57 6.89
N ASN A 153 -5.73 16.28 8.00
CA ASN A 153 -4.49 16.37 8.78
C ASN A 153 -4.60 15.68 10.16
N GLU A 154 -5.64 14.87 10.38
CA GLU A 154 -5.91 14.25 11.67
C GLU A 154 -5.80 12.73 11.58
N LEU A 155 -5.17 12.10 12.57
CA LEU A 155 -5.18 10.67 12.76
C LEU A 155 -6.56 10.23 13.25
N ALA A 156 -7.39 9.72 12.34
CA ALA A 156 -8.76 9.30 12.65
C ALA A 156 -8.83 7.92 13.31
N ALA A 157 -7.92 7.00 12.97
CA ALA A 157 -7.88 5.67 13.55
C ALA A 157 -6.50 5.02 13.42
N ALA A 158 -6.21 4.09 14.34
CA ALA A 158 -5.06 3.20 14.28
C ALA A 158 -5.52 1.76 14.59
N ALA A 159 -5.09 0.80 13.78
CA ALA A 159 -5.38 -0.61 13.98
C ALA A 159 -4.08 -1.42 13.95
N ARG A 160 -3.85 -2.26 14.96
CA ARG A 160 -2.78 -3.24 14.92
C ARG A 160 -3.19 -4.39 13.99
N ARG A 161 -2.26 -4.84 13.18
CA ARG A 161 -2.42 -5.98 12.29
C ARG A 161 -1.60 -7.12 12.84
N ASP A 162 -2.27 -8.15 13.30
CA ASP A 162 -1.62 -9.40 13.67
C ASP A 162 -1.73 -10.38 12.49
N PRO A 163 -0.68 -11.13 12.14
CA PRO A 163 -0.78 -12.19 11.15
C PRO A 163 -1.77 -13.26 11.62
N PRO A 164 -2.45 -13.94 10.69
CA PRO A 164 -3.38 -15.03 11.00
C PRO A 164 -2.67 -16.22 11.64
#